data_cdaea8b9afbb39d63eaa51ce61699ea9
#
_entry.id   cdaea8b9afbb39d63eaa51ce61699ea9
#
_cell.length_a   1.000
_cell.length_b   1.000
_cell.length_c   1.000
_cell.angle_alpha   90.00
_cell.angle_beta   90.00
_cell.angle_gamma   90.00
#
_symmetry.space_group_name_H-M   'P 1'
#
loop_
_entity.id
_entity.type
_entity.pdbx_description
1 polymer ?
#
loop_
_entity_poly.entity_id
_entity_poly.type
_entity_poly.pdbx_seq_one_letter_code
_entity_poly.pdbx_strand_id
1 'polypeptide(L)'
;MGTEVEYGVSLPGQPAANAMLLSAQVVNAYASTLPAGRARRASWDFEEESPLRDARGFDLGGNGSSVAQEFIEAEEDAGMANVILPNGARLYVDHAHPEYSSPEVTNPLDVVRWDKAGELVMLAAARRVASMPGVNAPINLYKNNTDNKGASYGAHENY
;
A
#
# COMPACT_ATOMS: atom_id res chain seq x y z
N MET A 1 11.89 17.43 -4.28
CA MET A 1 12.03 16.12 -4.94
C MET A 1 11.44 15.05 -4.04
N GLY A 2 10.83 14.03 -4.61
CA GLY A 2 10.29 12.89 -3.88
C GLY A 2 10.18 11.66 -4.78
N THR A 3 9.92 10.51 -4.18
CA THR A 3 9.68 9.25 -4.88
C THR A 3 8.38 8.63 -4.39
N GLU A 4 7.67 7.97 -5.29
CA GLU A 4 6.51 7.14 -5.01
C GLU A 4 6.79 5.76 -5.58
N VAL A 5 6.65 4.74 -4.75
CA VAL A 5 6.96 3.36 -5.15
C VAL A 5 5.83 2.44 -4.72
N GLU A 6 5.19 1.86 -5.71
CA GLU A 6 4.23 0.77 -5.54
C GLU A 6 4.96 -0.57 -5.43
N TYR A 7 4.43 -1.46 -4.63
CA TYR A 7 4.94 -2.81 -4.45
C TYR A 7 3.90 -3.84 -4.87
N GLY A 8 4.30 -4.80 -5.69
CA GLY A 8 3.48 -5.98 -5.92
C GLY A 8 3.36 -6.79 -4.63
N VAL A 9 2.21 -7.41 -4.42
CA VAL A 9 1.95 -8.25 -3.24
C VAL A 9 1.42 -9.62 -3.66
N SER A 10 1.90 -10.67 -3.01
CA SER A 10 1.35 -12.02 -3.19
C SER A 10 1.42 -12.86 -1.93
N LEU A 11 0.53 -13.85 -1.85
CA LEU A 11 0.55 -14.86 -0.82
C LEU A 11 0.96 -16.20 -1.45
N PRO A 12 2.12 -16.79 -1.07
CA PRO A 12 2.58 -18.05 -1.61
C PRO A 12 1.55 -19.17 -1.48
N GLY A 13 1.32 -19.89 -2.57
CA GLY A 13 0.34 -20.97 -2.61
C GLY A 13 -1.13 -20.52 -2.77
N GLN A 14 -1.40 -19.22 -2.83
CA GLN A 14 -2.75 -18.67 -3.00
C GLN A 14 -2.79 -17.61 -4.11
N PRO A 15 -2.69 -18.03 -5.39
CA PRO A 15 -2.62 -17.08 -6.52
C PRO A 15 -3.91 -16.28 -6.74
N ALA A 16 -5.01 -16.71 -6.14
CA ALA A 16 -6.31 -16.01 -6.18
C ALA A 16 -6.54 -15.11 -4.95
N ALA A 17 -5.55 -14.94 -4.06
CA ALA A 17 -5.67 -14.03 -2.93
C ALA A 17 -5.96 -12.60 -3.41
N ASN A 18 -6.84 -11.90 -2.71
CA ASN A 18 -7.23 -10.54 -3.06
C ASN A 18 -6.07 -9.57 -2.75
N ALA A 19 -5.48 -8.99 -3.80
CA ALA A 19 -4.34 -8.09 -3.68
C ALA A 19 -4.68 -6.82 -2.88
N MET A 20 -5.91 -6.28 -3.00
CA MET A 20 -6.37 -5.13 -2.23
C MET A 20 -6.34 -5.41 -0.72
N LEU A 21 -6.91 -6.55 -0.31
CA LEU A 21 -6.91 -6.94 1.11
C LEU A 21 -5.49 -7.19 1.64
N LEU A 22 -4.63 -7.84 0.84
CA LEU A 22 -3.23 -8.05 1.22
C LEU A 22 -2.49 -6.71 1.37
N SER A 23 -2.72 -5.77 0.46
CA SER A 23 -2.12 -4.44 0.50
C SER A 23 -2.58 -3.65 1.72
N ALA A 24 -3.88 -3.68 2.03
CA ALA A 24 -4.42 -3.07 3.24
C ALA A 24 -3.82 -3.71 4.52
N GLN A 25 -3.64 -5.03 4.54
CA GLN A 25 -2.96 -5.71 5.65
C GLN A 25 -1.53 -5.23 5.84
N VAL A 26 -0.77 -5.02 4.73
CA VAL A 26 0.60 -4.51 4.79
C VAL A 26 0.64 -3.12 5.43
N VAL A 27 -0.20 -2.20 4.94
CA VAL A 27 -0.28 -0.82 5.45
C VAL A 27 -0.66 -0.81 6.94
N ASN A 28 -1.73 -1.51 7.30
CA ASN A 28 -2.22 -1.59 8.67
C ASN A 28 -1.22 -2.27 9.62
N ALA A 29 -0.53 -3.30 9.14
CA ALA A 29 0.49 -3.99 9.93
C ALA A 29 1.62 -3.05 10.32
N TYR A 30 2.12 -2.23 9.38
CA TYR A 30 3.14 -1.23 9.73
C TYR A 30 2.60 -0.17 10.67
N ALA A 31 1.42 0.39 10.39
CA ALA A 31 0.79 1.39 11.25
C ALA A 31 0.66 0.91 12.71
N SER A 32 0.36 -0.38 12.91
CA SER A 32 0.25 -0.99 14.23
C SER A 32 1.58 -1.10 15.00
N THR A 33 2.72 -0.99 14.32
CA THR A 33 4.04 -1.00 14.97
C THR A 33 4.44 0.35 15.55
N LEU A 34 3.77 1.42 15.13
CA LEU A 34 4.07 2.77 15.56
C LEU A 34 3.41 3.09 16.91
N PRO A 35 4.06 3.88 17.77
CA PRO A 35 3.44 4.35 19.00
C PRO A 35 2.12 5.08 18.73
N ALA A 36 1.15 4.97 19.65
CA ALA A 36 -0.13 5.63 19.54
C ALA A 36 0.01 7.13 19.22
N GLY A 37 -0.73 7.60 18.20
CA GLY A 37 -0.67 8.99 17.72
C GLY A 37 0.53 9.34 16.83
N ARG A 38 1.43 8.41 16.53
CA ARG A 38 2.57 8.63 15.63
C ARG A 38 2.24 8.36 14.16
N ALA A 39 1.26 7.51 13.89
CA ALA A 39 0.68 7.35 12.55
C ALA A 39 -0.60 8.19 12.50
N ARG A 40 -0.71 9.07 11.52
CA ARG A 40 -1.93 9.85 11.27
C ARG A 40 -2.68 9.22 10.12
N ARG A 41 -3.93 8.83 10.36
CA ARG A 41 -4.82 8.40 9.30
C ARG A 41 -5.14 9.59 8.40
N ALA A 42 -5.16 9.38 7.09
CA ALA A 42 -5.61 10.34 6.10
C ALA A 42 -6.86 9.78 5.42
N SER A 43 -7.81 10.66 5.11
CA SER A 43 -8.96 10.29 4.28
C SER A 43 -8.53 10.22 2.82
N TRP A 44 -9.15 9.32 2.05
CA TRP A 44 -9.04 9.31 0.61
C TRP A 44 -9.84 10.47 -0.01
N ASP A 45 -9.28 11.08 -1.04
CA ASP A 45 -10.02 11.98 -1.91
C ASP A 45 -10.41 11.24 -3.18
N PHE A 46 -11.61 10.65 -3.16
CA PHE A 46 -12.12 9.87 -4.30
C PHE A 46 -12.45 10.70 -5.53
N GLU A 47 -12.40 12.04 -5.47
CA GLU A 47 -12.53 12.90 -6.65
C GLU A 47 -11.23 12.91 -7.47
N GLU A 48 -10.08 12.81 -6.81
CA GLU A 48 -8.76 12.84 -7.43
C GLU A 48 -8.04 11.48 -7.45
N GLU A 49 -8.42 10.56 -6.56
CA GLU A 49 -7.74 9.27 -6.36
C GLU A 49 -8.69 8.10 -6.67
N SER A 50 -8.17 7.05 -7.28
CA SER A 50 -8.93 5.84 -7.61
C SER A 50 -8.27 4.57 -7.04
N PRO A 51 -8.18 4.45 -5.70
CA PRO A 51 -7.43 3.35 -5.05
C PRO A 51 -8.02 1.96 -5.32
N LEU A 52 -9.29 1.89 -5.73
CA LEU A 52 -10.00 0.64 -6.00
C LEU A 52 -9.89 0.16 -7.45
N ARG A 53 -9.24 0.94 -8.32
CA ARG A 53 -9.06 0.63 -9.73
C ARG A 53 -7.68 0.00 -9.95
N ASP A 54 -7.61 -1.13 -10.64
CA ASP A 54 -6.32 -1.68 -11.06
C ASP A 54 -5.94 -1.23 -12.49
N ALA A 55 -4.66 -1.38 -12.86
CA ALA A 55 -4.13 -0.98 -14.15
C ALA A 55 -4.76 -1.72 -15.34
N ARG A 56 -5.48 -2.80 -15.12
CA ARG A 56 -6.21 -3.58 -16.13
C ARG A 56 -7.63 -3.06 -16.35
N GLY A 57 -8.01 -1.98 -15.63
CA GLY A 57 -9.33 -1.38 -15.73
C GLY A 57 -10.40 -2.13 -14.90
N PHE A 58 -10.00 -3.03 -14.03
CA PHE A 58 -10.90 -3.65 -13.06
C PHE A 58 -11.23 -2.61 -12.00
N ASP A 59 -12.51 -2.27 -11.88
CA ASP A 59 -13.02 -1.30 -10.92
C ASP A 59 -13.99 -2.01 -9.96
N LEU A 60 -13.64 -2.09 -8.71
CA LEU A 60 -14.47 -2.68 -7.67
C LEU A 60 -15.68 -1.79 -7.30
N GLY A 61 -15.62 -0.49 -7.61
CA GLY A 61 -16.69 0.47 -7.36
C GLY A 61 -17.79 0.55 -8.42
N GLY A 62 -17.66 -0.14 -9.56
CA GLY A 62 -18.40 0.15 -10.80
C GLY A 62 -19.76 -0.51 -11.01
N ASN A 63 -20.29 -1.35 -10.12
CA ASN A 63 -21.67 -1.86 -10.25
C ASN A 63 -22.20 -2.26 -8.87
N GLY A 64 -23.17 -1.55 -8.36
CA GLY A 64 -23.92 -1.72 -7.11
C GLY A 64 -24.22 -3.15 -6.66
N SER A 65 -23.21 -4.00 -6.54
CA SER A 65 -23.27 -5.33 -6.00
C SER A 65 -22.98 -5.28 -4.49
N SER A 66 -23.52 -6.25 -3.74
CA SER A 66 -23.24 -6.44 -2.31
C SER A 66 -21.76 -6.47 -1.93
N VAL A 67 -20.90 -6.78 -2.91
CA VAL A 67 -19.43 -6.72 -2.79
C VAL A 67 -18.94 -5.28 -2.63
N ALA A 68 -19.54 -4.30 -3.33
CA ALA A 68 -19.21 -2.89 -3.16
C ALA A 68 -19.59 -2.40 -1.75
N GLN A 69 -20.65 -2.93 -1.17
CA GLN A 69 -21.11 -2.57 0.18
C GLN A 69 -20.26 -3.21 1.28
N GLU A 70 -19.79 -4.46 1.09
CA GLU A 70 -18.76 -5.07 1.95
C GLU A 70 -17.41 -4.34 1.85
N PHE A 71 -17.10 -3.77 0.67
CA PHE A 71 -15.92 -2.94 0.50
C PHE A 71 -16.08 -1.55 1.11
N ILE A 72 -17.27 -0.94 1.08
CA ILE A 72 -17.55 0.35 1.74
C ILE A 72 -17.51 0.18 3.27
N GLU A 73 -17.99 -0.93 3.81
CA GLU A 73 -17.82 -1.26 5.24
C GLU A 73 -16.37 -1.62 5.58
N ALA A 74 -15.65 -2.28 4.67
CA ALA A 74 -14.19 -2.43 4.74
C ALA A 74 -13.46 -1.09 4.52
N GLU A 75 -14.07 -0.09 3.88
CA GLU A 75 -13.52 1.27 3.74
C GLU A 75 -13.65 2.10 5.02
N GLU A 76 -14.63 1.88 5.86
CA GLU A 76 -14.61 2.46 7.21
C GLU A 76 -13.45 1.88 8.04
N ASP A 77 -13.06 0.61 7.81
CA ASP A 77 -11.80 0.02 8.25
C ASP A 77 -10.61 0.40 7.32
N ALA A 78 -10.82 0.71 6.04
CA ALA A 78 -9.82 1.11 5.05
C ALA A 78 -9.37 2.57 5.19
N GLY A 79 -10.04 3.39 5.97
CA GLY A 79 -9.45 4.64 6.49
C GLY A 79 -8.13 4.39 7.25
N MET A 80 -7.80 3.09 7.51
CA MET A 80 -6.52 2.63 8.03
C MET A 80 -5.48 2.31 6.94
N ALA A 81 -5.90 2.13 5.70
CA ALA A 81 -4.99 1.82 4.58
C ALA A 81 -4.40 3.07 3.92
N ASN A 82 -4.48 4.22 4.57
CA ASN A 82 -3.89 5.48 4.15
C ASN A 82 -3.34 6.20 5.38
N VAL A 83 -2.02 6.18 5.56
CA VAL A 83 -1.35 6.58 6.79
C VAL A 83 -0.19 7.51 6.51
N ILE A 84 -0.15 8.66 7.19
CA ILE A 84 1.01 9.54 7.22
C ILE A 84 1.94 9.09 8.35
N LEU A 85 3.19 8.81 7.99
CA LEU A 85 4.22 8.31 8.86
C LEU A 85 4.93 9.45 9.63
N PRO A 86 5.63 9.15 10.74
CA PRO A 86 6.32 10.16 11.54
C PRO A 86 7.39 10.95 10.80
N ASN A 87 7.93 10.41 9.74
CA ASN A 87 8.93 11.07 8.87
C ASN A 87 8.30 11.95 7.78
N GLY A 88 6.96 12.05 7.72
CA GLY A 88 6.23 12.78 6.70
C GLY A 88 5.96 12.00 5.42
N ALA A 89 6.41 10.75 5.32
CA ALA A 89 6.06 9.87 4.22
C ALA A 89 4.59 9.45 4.31
N ARG A 90 4.01 9.04 3.18
CA ARG A 90 2.69 8.42 3.10
C ARG A 90 2.85 6.93 2.82
N LEU A 91 2.12 6.09 3.54
CA LEU A 91 2.00 4.67 3.29
C LEU A 91 0.53 4.35 3.08
N TYR A 92 0.16 3.83 1.92
CA TYR A 92 -1.23 3.69 1.52
C TYR A 92 -1.42 2.58 0.49
N VAL A 93 -2.67 2.31 0.13
CA VAL A 93 -2.99 1.42 -0.98
C VAL A 93 -3.32 2.25 -2.20
N ASP A 94 -2.63 2.01 -3.30
CA ASP A 94 -2.97 2.55 -4.61
C ASP A 94 -3.07 1.41 -5.64
N HIS A 95 -4.13 1.41 -6.45
CA HIS A 95 -4.38 0.40 -7.49
C HIS A 95 -4.16 -1.06 -7.03
N ALA A 96 -4.56 -1.37 -5.80
CA ALA A 96 -4.34 -2.67 -5.14
C ALA A 96 -2.88 -3.01 -4.82
N HIS A 97 -1.97 -2.03 -4.80
CA HIS A 97 -0.59 -2.16 -4.34
C HIS A 97 -0.36 -1.36 -3.06
N PRO A 98 0.42 -1.86 -2.10
CA PRO A 98 0.92 -1.00 -1.04
C PRO A 98 1.97 -0.05 -1.62
N GLU A 99 1.78 1.23 -1.39
CA GLU A 99 2.63 2.28 -1.93
C GLU A 99 3.28 3.09 -0.81
N TYR A 100 4.52 3.47 -1.03
CA TYR A 100 5.26 4.38 -0.18
C TYR A 100 5.63 5.63 -0.96
N SER A 101 5.03 6.77 -0.58
CA SER A 101 5.45 8.09 -1.06
C SER A 101 6.41 8.70 -0.05
N SER A 102 7.62 9.04 -0.51
CA SER A 102 8.65 9.61 0.35
C SER A 102 8.31 11.03 0.82
N PRO A 103 8.92 11.52 1.91
CA PRO A 103 8.86 12.95 2.20
C PRO A 103 9.49 13.77 1.07
N GLU A 104 9.01 14.98 0.88
CA GLU A 104 9.65 15.95 -0.03
C GLU A 104 11.00 16.40 0.54
N VAL A 105 12.00 16.45 -0.34
CA VAL A 105 13.36 16.86 0.02
C VAL A 105 13.97 17.78 -1.03
N THR A 106 15.02 18.49 -0.65
CA THR A 106 15.67 19.51 -1.47
C THR A 106 17.00 19.07 -2.06
N ASN A 107 17.47 17.86 -1.75
CA ASN A 107 18.74 17.34 -2.27
C ASN A 107 18.64 15.86 -2.68
N PRO A 108 19.39 15.42 -3.69
CA PRO A 108 19.30 14.07 -4.24
C PRO A 108 19.71 12.96 -3.26
N LEU A 109 20.61 13.23 -2.34
CA LEU A 109 21.07 12.22 -1.38
C LEU A 109 19.95 11.83 -0.41
N ASP A 110 19.11 12.78 0.00
CA ASP A 110 17.98 12.50 0.86
C ASP A 110 16.86 11.79 0.10
N VAL A 111 16.68 12.02 -1.21
CA VAL A 111 15.79 11.18 -2.05
C VAL A 111 16.18 9.71 -1.93
N VAL A 112 17.46 9.39 -2.14
CA VAL A 112 17.95 8.01 -2.03
C VAL A 112 17.74 7.43 -0.63
N ARG A 113 17.98 8.22 0.42
CA ARG A 113 17.78 7.78 1.82
C ARG A 113 16.33 7.44 2.10
N TRP A 114 15.40 8.27 1.63
CA TRP A 114 13.98 8.07 1.90
C TRP A 114 13.37 6.97 1.02
N ASP A 115 13.84 6.77 -0.22
CA ASP A 115 13.48 5.58 -1.01
C ASP A 115 13.92 4.29 -0.28
N LYS A 116 15.15 4.26 0.22
CA LYS A 116 15.62 3.11 1.04
C LYS A 116 14.89 2.95 2.36
N ALA A 117 14.45 4.03 2.98
CA ALA A 117 13.60 3.96 4.16
C ALA A 117 12.24 3.31 3.84
N GLY A 118 11.67 3.56 2.66
CA GLY A 118 10.46 2.89 2.19
C GLY A 118 10.62 1.37 2.10
N GLU A 119 11.76 0.87 1.60
CA GLU A 119 12.04 -0.57 1.60
C GLU A 119 12.08 -1.16 3.02
N LEU A 120 12.63 -0.43 3.99
CA LEU A 120 12.64 -0.86 5.39
C LEU A 120 11.24 -0.86 6.02
N VAL A 121 10.40 0.13 5.67
CA VAL A 121 8.99 0.20 6.07
C VAL A 121 8.25 -1.03 5.55
N MET A 122 8.39 -1.35 4.27
CA MET A 122 7.75 -2.51 3.64
C MET A 122 8.23 -3.83 4.25
N LEU A 123 9.52 -3.96 4.50
CA LEU A 123 10.09 -5.15 5.17
C LEU A 123 9.53 -5.32 6.59
N ALA A 124 9.43 -4.23 7.35
CA ALA A 124 8.86 -4.26 8.70
C ALA A 124 7.37 -4.64 8.66
N ALA A 125 6.61 -4.10 7.69
CA ALA A 125 5.21 -4.46 7.47
C ALA A 125 5.05 -5.96 7.17
N ALA A 126 5.81 -6.49 6.21
CA ALA A 126 5.77 -7.91 5.85
C ALA A 126 6.09 -8.82 7.03
N ARG A 127 7.11 -8.49 7.83
CA ARG A 127 7.45 -9.22 9.07
C ARG A 127 6.34 -9.17 10.10
N ARG A 128 5.69 -8.02 10.23
CA ARG A 128 4.57 -7.85 11.15
C ARG A 128 3.37 -8.69 10.73
N VAL A 129 3.01 -8.70 9.43
CA VAL A 129 1.96 -9.59 8.91
C VAL A 129 2.28 -11.04 9.19
N ALA A 130 3.50 -11.49 8.90
CA ALA A 130 3.92 -12.87 9.16
C ALA A 130 3.85 -13.28 10.64
N SER A 131 3.87 -12.32 11.55
CA SER A 131 3.75 -12.57 13.02
C SER A 131 2.31 -12.53 13.53
N MET A 132 1.31 -12.25 12.68
CA MET A 132 -0.08 -12.17 13.11
C MET A 132 -0.68 -13.55 13.34
N PRO A 133 -1.54 -13.72 14.37
CA PRO A 133 -2.25 -14.98 14.59
C PRO A 133 -3.10 -15.35 13.36
N GLY A 134 -3.05 -16.63 12.96
CA GLY A 134 -3.82 -17.15 11.83
C GLY A 134 -3.19 -16.91 10.45
N VAL A 135 -2.05 -16.22 10.36
CA VAL A 135 -1.28 -16.11 9.12
C VAL A 135 -0.37 -17.33 8.99
N ASN A 136 -0.66 -18.18 8.01
CA ASN A 136 0.05 -19.44 7.81
C ASN A 136 1.19 -19.36 6.78
N ALA A 137 1.34 -18.22 6.09
CA ALA A 137 2.36 -18.01 5.08
C ALA A 137 2.82 -16.53 5.06
N PRO A 138 4.11 -16.28 4.81
CA PRO A 138 4.60 -14.92 4.67
C PRO A 138 4.03 -14.26 3.41
N ILE A 139 3.73 -12.97 3.47
CA ILE A 139 3.45 -12.15 2.28
C ILE A 139 4.76 -11.86 1.57
N ASN A 140 4.78 -12.03 0.25
CA ASN A 140 5.86 -11.55 -0.61
C ASN A 140 5.54 -10.15 -1.12
N LEU A 141 6.53 -9.27 -1.04
CA LEU A 141 6.49 -7.93 -1.63
C LEU A 141 7.53 -7.84 -2.74
N TYR A 142 7.15 -7.23 -3.87
CA TYR A 142 7.98 -7.12 -5.05
C TYR A 142 8.15 -5.66 -5.45
N LYS A 143 9.39 -5.24 -5.65
CA LYS A 143 9.77 -3.92 -6.19
C LYS A 143 10.35 -4.12 -7.59
N ASN A 144 9.53 -4.59 -8.54
CA ASN A 144 9.95 -4.95 -9.89
C ASN A 144 9.08 -4.33 -11.00
N ASN A 145 8.08 -3.54 -10.63
CA ASN A 145 7.23 -2.73 -11.52
C ASN A 145 6.43 -3.53 -12.57
N THR A 146 6.24 -4.83 -12.37
CA THR A 146 5.45 -5.67 -13.29
C THR A 146 4.78 -6.83 -12.57
N ASP A 147 3.53 -7.11 -12.93
CA ASP A 147 2.76 -8.24 -12.43
C ASP A 147 2.97 -9.53 -13.22
N ASN A 148 3.84 -9.53 -14.22
CA ASN A 148 4.08 -10.62 -15.17
C ASN A 148 2.83 -11.07 -15.97
N LYS A 149 1.77 -10.27 -16.00
CA LYS A 149 0.51 -10.52 -16.72
C LYS A 149 0.19 -9.42 -17.72
N GLY A 150 1.12 -8.50 -17.94
CA GLY A 150 1.01 -7.39 -18.88
C GLY A 150 0.62 -6.05 -18.27
N ALA A 151 0.40 -5.98 -16.95
CA ALA A 151 0.27 -4.72 -16.23
C ALA A 151 1.59 -4.33 -15.56
N SER A 152 1.81 -3.03 -15.43
CA SER A 152 2.90 -2.45 -14.66
C SER A 152 2.35 -1.69 -13.46
N TYR A 153 3.15 -1.51 -12.44
CA TYR A 153 2.88 -0.62 -11.31
C TYR A 153 4.04 0.33 -11.08
N GLY A 154 3.75 1.46 -10.42
CA GLY A 154 4.57 2.66 -10.52
C GLY A 154 5.85 2.65 -9.70
N ALA A 155 6.82 3.36 -10.23
CA ALA A 155 7.90 3.97 -9.49
C ALA A 155 8.10 5.37 -10.09
N HIS A 156 7.64 6.39 -9.36
CA HIS A 156 7.65 7.77 -9.82
C HIS A 156 8.74 8.57 -9.14
N GLU A 157 9.35 9.47 -9.89
CA GLU A 157 10.32 10.43 -9.37
C GLU A 157 9.83 11.83 -9.69
N ASN A 158 9.68 12.68 -8.68
CA ASN A 158 9.21 14.05 -8.80
C ASN A 158 10.35 15.01 -8.45
N TYR A 159 10.68 15.94 -9.38
CA TYR A 159 11.80 16.88 -9.26
C TYR A 159 11.35 18.32 -9.08
#